data_dc3e59f69e9fcfb8b00506e0217d0794
#
_entry.id   dc3e59f69e9fcfb8b00506e0217d0794
#
_cell.length_a   1.000
_cell.length_b   1.000
_cell.length_c   1.000
_cell.angle_alpha   90.00
_cell.angle_beta   90.00
_cell.angle_gamma   90.00
#
_symmetry.space_group_name_H-M   'P 1'
#
loop_
_entity.id
_entity.type
_entity.pdbx_description
1 polymer ?
#
loop_
_entity_poly.entity_id
_entity_poly.type
_entity_poly.pdbx_seq_one_letter_code
_entity_poly.pdbx_strand_id
1 'polypeptide(L)'
;IKAYDQLVEAANNQRPGDAQILIPAGERLGQVVIEAEGLTKSFGDRMLIENLTFKLPPGGIVGVIGPNGAGKSTLFKMITGQEKPDSGSIRIGDTVHLGYVDQSRDHLDPNKNVWEEISGGNDIIKLGKFEMNSRAYCGAFNFKGGDQQAKVGNLSGGQ
;
A
#
# COMPACT_ATOMS: atom_id res chain seq x y z
N ILE A 1 -25.82 12.47 -36.19
CA ILE A 1 -24.91 13.46 -35.58
C ILE A 1 -25.32 13.70 -34.11
N LYS A 2 -26.54 14.14 -33.79
CA LYS A 2 -26.99 14.43 -32.40
C LYS A 2 -26.84 13.23 -31.44
N ALA A 3 -27.12 12.02 -31.89
CA ALA A 3 -27.00 10.82 -31.03
C ALA A 3 -25.51 10.47 -30.73
N TYR A 4 -24.60 10.72 -31.66
CA TYR A 4 -23.16 10.54 -31.47
C TYR A 4 -22.59 11.58 -30.48
N ASP A 5 -23.00 12.84 -30.61
CA ASP A 5 -22.58 13.92 -29.70
C ASP A 5 -23.06 13.65 -28.26
N GLN A 6 -24.28 13.12 -28.08
CA GLN A 6 -24.78 12.71 -26.78
C GLN A 6 -24.03 11.53 -26.17
N LEU A 7 -23.59 10.56 -26.98
CA LEU A 7 -22.77 9.43 -26.51
C LEU A 7 -21.36 9.86 -26.14
N VAL A 8 -20.77 10.80 -26.89
CA VAL A 8 -19.45 11.37 -26.58
C VAL A 8 -19.50 12.23 -25.31
N GLU A 9 -20.57 12.98 -25.11
CA GLU A 9 -20.77 13.79 -23.90
C GLU A 9 -21.02 12.90 -22.67
N ALA A 10 -21.80 11.83 -22.80
CA ALA A 10 -21.98 10.83 -21.75
C ALA A 10 -20.69 10.08 -21.42
N ALA A 11 -19.88 9.73 -22.42
CA ALA A 11 -18.57 9.08 -22.21
C ALA A 11 -17.55 10.03 -21.57
N ASN A 12 -17.56 11.31 -21.90
CA ASN A 12 -16.73 12.32 -21.26
C ASN A 12 -17.14 12.61 -19.82
N ASN A 13 -18.44 12.55 -19.50
CA ASN A 13 -18.94 12.68 -18.12
C ASN A 13 -18.69 11.45 -17.26
N GLN A 14 -18.33 10.31 -17.87
CA GLN A 14 -17.96 9.07 -17.15
C GLN A 14 -16.44 8.89 -16.99
N ARG A 15 -15.61 9.88 -17.35
CA ARG A 15 -14.19 9.80 -17.00
C ARG A 15 -14.09 9.79 -15.48
N PRO A 16 -13.50 8.74 -14.88
CA PRO A 16 -13.16 8.77 -13.47
C PRO A 16 -12.35 10.04 -13.24
N GLY A 17 -12.80 10.92 -12.35
CA GLY A 17 -12.01 12.10 -12.01
C GLY A 17 -10.65 11.64 -11.51
N ASP A 18 -9.59 12.36 -11.84
CA ASP A 18 -8.26 12.05 -11.35
C ASP A 18 -8.28 11.98 -9.82
N ALA A 19 -7.81 10.87 -9.26
CA ALA A 19 -7.70 10.72 -7.83
C ALA A 19 -6.65 11.72 -7.30
N GLN A 20 -7.04 12.60 -6.38
CA GLN A 20 -6.13 13.54 -5.76
C GLN A 20 -5.56 12.94 -4.47
N ILE A 21 -4.42 12.28 -4.58
CA ILE A 21 -3.74 11.69 -3.42
C ILE A 21 -2.87 12.76 -2.77
N LEU A 22 -3.21 13.16 -1.55
CA LEU A 22 -2.38 14.01 -0.71
C LEU A 22 -1.56 13.13 0.24
N ILE A 23 -0.25 13.05 -0.01
CA ILE A 23 0.70 12.37 0.88
C ILE A 23 1.48 13.47 1.61
N PRO A 24 1.19 13.71 2.90
CA PRO A 24 1.95 14.69 3.67
C PRO A 24 3.39 14.21 3.85
N ALA A 25 4.34 15.16 3.87
CA ALA A 25 5.72 14.84 4.18
C ALA A 25 5.80 14.26 5.60
N GLY A 26 6.38 13.09 5.73
CA GLY A 26 6.68 12.46 7.00
C GLY A 26 7.86 13.10 7.73
N GLU A 27 8.26 12.53 8.86
CA GLU A 27 9.48 12.91 9.55
C GLU A 27 10.72 12.67 8.69
N ARG A 28 11.77 13.47 8.90
CA ARG A 28 13.01 13.31 8.17
C ARG A 28 13.63 11.95 8.52
N LEU A 29 13.84 11.12 7.51
CA LEU A 29 14.53 9.84 7.67
C LEU A 29 16.00 10.06 8.09
N GLY A 30 16.47 9.23 9.01
CA GLY A 30 17.88 9.16 9.36
C GLY A 30 18.74 8.63 8.20
N GLN A 31 20.05 8.44 8.44
CA GLN A 31 20.96 7.90 7.42
C GLN A 31 20.67 6.43 7.07
N VAL A 32 20.18 5.67 8.05
CA VAL A 32 19.78 4.27 7.87
C VAL A 32 18.27 4.22 7.66
N VAL A 33 17.84 3.66 6.55
CA VAL A 33 16.42 3.35 6.30
C VAL A 33 16.20 1.86 6.48
N ILE A 34 16.78 1.03 5.61
CA ILE A 34 16.81 -0.43 5.76
C ILE A 34 18.21 -0.92 5.40
N GLU A 35 18.80 -1.70 6.27
CA GLU A 35 20.04 -2.43 6.02
C GLU A 35 19.79 -3.91 6.25
N ALA A 36 20.23 -4.73 5.31
CA ALA A 36 20.20 -6.17 5.38
C ALA A 36 21.61 -6.72 5.18
N GLU A 37 22.05 -7.59 6.06
CA GLU A 37 23.38 -8.19 6.02
C GLU A 37 23.30 -9.72 6.07
N GLY A 38 23.82 -10.37 5.02
CA GLY A 38 23.97 -11.81 4.96
C GLY A 38 22.68 -12.60 5.11
N LEU A 39 21.54 -12.05 4.66
CA LEU A 39 20.25 -12.71 4.80
C LEU A 39 20.22 -14.04 4.06
N THR A 40 19.85 -15.08 4.76
CA THR A 40 19.60 -16.40 4.19
C THR A 40 18.24 -16.89 4.66
N LYS A 41 17.47 -17.48 3.75
CA LYS A 41 16.17 -18.06 4.05
C LYS A 41 15.89 -19.27 3.18
N SER A 42 15.51 -20.35 3.83
CA SER A 42 15.08 -21.61 3.21
C SER A 42 13.71 -22.04 3.74
N PHE A 43 12.99 -22.83 2.97
CA PHE A 43 11.82 -23.58 3.41
C PHE A 43 12.03 -25.07 3.04
N GLY A 44 12.23 -25.90 4.06
CA GLY A 44 12.67 -27.27 3.87
C GLY A 44 13.99 -27.31 3.08
N ASP A 45 14.04 -28.11 2.04
CA ASP A 45 15.24 -28.25 1.19
C ASP A 45 15.40 -27.14 0.15
N ARG A 46 14.44 -26.19 0.09
CA ARG A 46 14.44 -25.13 -0.92
C ARG A 46 15.02 -23.84 -0.34
N MET A 47 16.23 -23.49 -0.77
CA MET A 47 16.83 -22.19 -0.51
C MET A 47 16.18 -21.12 -1.41
N LEU A 48 15.66 -20.05 -0.82
CA LEU A 48 15.03 -18.93 -1.55
C LEU A 48 15.94 -17.70 -1.61
N ILE A 49 16.67 -17.44 -0.53
CA ILE A 49 17.55 -16.27 -0.41
C ILE A 49 18.86 -16.78 0.20
N GLU A 50 19.97 -16.45 -0.44
CA GLU A 50 21.30 -16.84 -0.03
C GLU A 50 22.19 -15.61 0.10
N ASN A 51 22.69 -15.36 1.31
CA ASN A 51 23.67 -14.33 1.65
C ASN A 51 23.34 -12.93 1.03
N LEU A 52 22.07 -12.52 1.05
CA LEU A 52 21.64 -11.26 0.49
C LEU A 52 22.03 -10.09 1.40
N THR A 53 22.80 -9.16 0.85
CA THR A 53 23.19 -7.92 1.54
C THR A 53 22.80 -6.72 0.70
N PHE A 54 22.10 -5.76 1.30
CA PHE A 54 21.74 -4.49 0.63
C PHE A 54 21.50 -3.38 1.64
N LYS A 55 21.54 -2.13 1.14
CA LYS A 55 21.19 -0.92 1.91
C LYS A 55 20.22 -0.07 1.10
N LEU A 56 19.14 0.36 1.74
CA LEU A 56 18.23 1.35 1.21
C LEU A 56 18.49 2.70 1.88
N PRO A 57 19.03 3.68 1.14
CA PRO A 57 19.27 5.02 1.68
C PRO A 57 17.97 5.85 1.73
N PRO A 58 17.96 6.98 2.45
CA PRO A 58 16.86 7.94 2.40
C PRO A 58 16.58 8.41 0.96
N GLY A 59 15.30 8.42 0.58
CA GLY A 59 14.88 8.76 -0.78
C GLY A 59 15.20 7.70 -1.84
N GLY A 60 15.79 6.58 -1.46
CA GLY A 60 16.07 5.48 -2.38
C GLY A 60 14.82 4.71 -2.78
N ILE A 61 14.83 4.20 -4.00
CA ILE A 61 13.79 3.29 -4.53
C ILE A 61 14.49 2.00 -4.96
N VAL A 62 13.98 0.87 -4.49
CA VAL A 62 14.49 -0.46 -4.87
C VAL A 62 13.37 -1.27 -5.49
N GLY A 63 13.61 -1.77 -6.71
CA GLY A 63 12.74 -2.72 -7.39
C GLY A 63 13.19 -4.16 -7.12
N VAL A 64 12.28 -5.02 -6.65
CA VAL A 64 12.53 -6.45 -6.47
C VAL A 64 11.85 -7.21 -7.60
N ILE A 65 12.64 -7.75 -8.51
CA ILE A 65 12.16 -8.41 -9.74
C ILE A 65 12.57 -9.88 -9.73
N GLY A 66 11.72 -10.74 -10.22
CA GLY A 66 11.99 -12.17 -10.35
C GLY A 66 10.73 -12.99 -10.63
N PRO A 67 10.87 -14.26 -11.01
CA PRO A 67 9.74 -15.14 -11.28
C PRO A 67 8.91 -15.41 -10.03
N ASN A 68 7.73 -16.01 -10.21
CA ASN A 68 6.91 -16.44 -9.09
C ASN A 68 7.64 -17.51 -8.27
N GLY A 69 7.56 -17.41 -6.95
CA GLY A 69 8.25 -18.31 -6.03
C GLY A 69 9.76 -18.04 -5.84
N ALA A 70 10.28 -16.92 -6.36
CA ALA A 70 11.69 -16.52 -6.18
C ALA A 70 12.03 -15.96 -4.78
N GLY A 71 11.06 -15.88 -3.88
CA GLY A 71 11.29 -15.36 -2.52
C GLY A 71 10.99 -13.87 -2.32
N LYS A 72 10.43 -13.15 -3.33
CA LYS A 72 10.10 -11.72 -3.22
C LYS A 72 9.22 -11.39 -2.01
N SER A 73 8.09 -12.08 -1.89
CA SER A 73 7.15 -11.88 -0.77
C SER A 73 7.79 -12.29 0.57
N THR A 74 8.66 -13.30 0.57
CA THR A 74 9.41 -13.73 1.76
C THR A 74 10.36 -12.63 2.22
N LEU A 75 11.06 -11.97 1.29
CA LEU A 75 11.93 -10.83 1.62
C LEU A 75 11.12 -9.69 2.28
N PHE A 76 9.97 -9.33 1.71
CA PHE A 76 9.11 -8.29 2.31
C PHE A 76 8.56 -8.71 3.68
N LYS A 77 8.18 -9.98 3.86
CA LYS A 77 7.78 -10.50 5.18
C LYS A 77 8.90 -10.46 6.21
N MET A 78 10.15 -10.69 5.80
CA MET A 78 11.30 -10.54 6.70
C MET A 78 11.54 -9.07 7.06
N ILE A 79 11.43 -8.14 6.10
CA ILE A 79 11.55 -6.69 6.37
C ILE A 79 10.45 -6.22 7.33
N THR A 80 9.22 -6.71 7.19
CA THR A 80 8.09 -6.34 8.06
C THR A 80 8.06 -7.12 9.38
N GLY A 81 9.00 -8.04 9.61
CA GLY A 81 9.07 -8.83 10.84
C GLY A 81 8.04 -9.97 10.94
N GLN A 82 7.29 -10.23 9.86
CA GLN A 82 6.31 -11.35 9.80
C GLN A 82 7.00 -12.71 9.63
N GLU A 83 8.22 -12.72 9.12
CA GLU A 83 9.05 -13.89 8.93
C GLU A 83 10.46 -13.62 9.48
N LYS A 84 11.14 -14.62 10.00
CA LYS A 84 12.52 -14.50 10.48
C LYS A 84 13.48 -15.09 9.45
N PRO A 85 14.62 -14.43 9.19
CA PRO A 85 15.69 -15.06 8.42
C PRO A 85 16.29 -16.24 9.19
N ASP A 86 16.84 -17.21 8.48
CA ASP A 86 17.56 -18.34 9.07
C ASP A 86 18.95 -17.89 9.54
N SER A 87 19.56 -16.94 8.80
CA SER A 87 20.79 -16.26 9.19
C SER A 87 20.83 -14.85 8.63
N GLY A 88 21.77 -14.03 9.13
CA GLY A 88 21.87 -12.62 8.81
C GLY A 88 20.99 -11.73 9.68
N SER A 89 20.94 -10.45 9.35
CA SER A 89 20.19 -9.47 10.12
C SER A 89 19.53 -8.42 9.22
N ILE A 90 18.43 -7.86 9.70
CA ILE A 90 17.77 -6.69 9.11
C ILE A 90 17.71 -5.60 10.16
N ARG A 91 18.18 -4.42 9.80
CA ARG A 91 18.10 -3.21 10.60
C ARG A 91 17.23 -2.19 9.92
N ILE A 92 16.23 -1.70 10.62
CA ILE A 92 15.35 -0.61 10.19
C ILE A 92 15.71 0.60 11.05
N GLY A 93 15.84 1.77 10.42
CA GLY A 93 16.17 3.00 11.13
C GLY A 93 15.09 3.42 12.12
N ASP A 94 15.48 4.01 13.24
CA ASP A 94 14.58 4.37 14.36
C ASP A 94 13.48 5.37 13.96
N THR A 95 13.73 6.17 12.91
CA THR A 95 12.77 7.15 12.38
C THR A 95 11.92 6.62 11.23
N VAL A 96 12.01 5.32 10.94
CA VAL A 96 11.29 4.69 9.82
C VAL A 96 9.98 4.10 10.30
N HIS A 97 8.89 4.57 9.72
CA HIS A 97 7.58 3.95 9.86
C HIS A 97 7.30 3.12 8.61
N LEU A 98 7.23 1.80 8.77
CA LEU A 98 6.96 0.89 7.65
C LEU A 98 5.47 0.92 7.31
N GLY A 99 5.15 1.29 6.07
CA GLY A 99 3.86 1.00 5.47
C GLY A 99 3.99 -0.23 4.58
N TYR A 100 3.15 -1.23 4.76
CA TYR A 100 3.14 -2.45 3.97
C TYR A 100 1.80 -2.64 3.28
N VAL A 101 1.84 -2.84 1.98
CA VAL A 101 0.66 -3.18 1.18
C VAL A 101 0.98 -4.47 0.46
N ASP A 102 0.18 -5.50 0.68
CA ASP A 102 0.29 -6.75 -0.04
C ASP A 102 -0.86 -6.93 -1.05
N GLN A 103 -0.82 -8.05 -1.77
CA GLN A 103 -1.85 -8.40 -2.74
C GLN A 103 -3.08 -9.05 -2.09
N SER A 104 -2.97 -9.50 -0.82
CA SER A 104 -4.09 -10.06 -0.08
C SER A 104 -4.93 -8.94 0.53
N ARG A 105 -6.21 -9.22 0.70
CA ARG A 105 -7.15 -8.31 1.37
C ARG A 105 -7.48 -8.80 2.77
N ASP A 106 -6.63 -9.68 3.33
CA ASP A 106 -6.93 -10.42 4.56
C ASP A 106 -7.08 -9.51 5.79
N HIS A 107 -6.53 -8.29 5.73
CA HIS A 107 -6.65 -7.30 6.80
C HIS A 107 -7.82 -6.33 6.62
N LEU A 108 -8.53 -6.37 5.50
CA LEU A 108 -9.73 -5.57 5.31
C LEU A 108 -10.95 -6.31 5.88
N ASP A 109 -11.79 -5.60 6.63
CA ASP A 109 -13.04 -6.18 7.13
C ASP A 109 -14.11 -6.17 6.02
N PRO A 110 -14.51 -7.34 5.47
CA PRO A 110 -15.46 -7.41 4.38
C PRO A 110 -16.87 -6.89 4.75
N ASN A 111 -17.18 -6.79 6.04
CA ASN A 111 -18.48 -6.36 6.53
C ASN A 111 -18.59 -4.84 6.68
N LYS A 112 -17.47 -4.15 6.84
CA LYS A 112 -17.42 -2.69 6.88
C LYS A 112 -17.70 -2.10 5.50
N ASN A 113 -18.20 -0.88 5.48
CA ASN A 113 -18.24 -0.10 4.26
C ASN A 113 -16.90 0.62 4.02
N VAL A 114 -16.70 1.12 2.81
CA VAL A 114 -15.45 1.81 2.40
C VAL A 114 -15.10 2.95 3.35
N TRP A 115 -16.08 3.76 3.72
CA TRP A 115 -15.86 4.88 4.63
C TRP A 115 -15.42 4.41 6.02
N GLU A 116 -16.09 3.40 6.59
CA GLU A 116 -15.73 2.83 7.89
C GLU A 116 -14.33 2.23 7.89
N GLU A 117 -13.95 1.52 6.82
CA GLU A 117 -12.64 0.90 6.70
C GLU A 117 -11.52 1.94 6.61
N ILE A 118 -11.72 3.01 5.83
CA ILE A 118 -10.73 4.08 5.65
C ILE A 118 -10.63 4.98 6.89
N SER A 119 -11.77 5.35 7.49
CA SER A 119 -11.83 6.36 8.56
C SER A 119 -11.80 5.78 9.97
N GLY A 120 -12.00 4.46 10.10
CA GLY A 120 -12.26 3.84 11.40
C GLY A 120 -13.56 4.35 12.04
N GLY A 121 -14.51 4.89 11.23
CA GLY A 121 -15.75 5.48 11.71
C GLY A 121 -15.63 6.93 12.21
N ASN A 122 -14.48 7.57 12.02
CA ASN A 122 -14.26 8.95 12.43
C ASN A 122 -14.62 9.95 11.32
N ASP A 123 -15.27 11.06 11.68
CA ASP A 123 -15.63 12.12 10.73
C ASP A 123 -14.42 12.92 10.24
N ILE A 124 -13.34 12.93 11.02
CA ILE A 124 -12.09 13.65 10.73
C ILE A 124 -10.92 12.66 10.67
N ILE A 125 -10.14 12.76 9.60
CA ILE A 125 -8.88 12.02 9.42
C ILE A 125 -7.72 12.98 9.63
N LYS A 126 -6.72 12.54 10.39
CA LYS A 126 -5.45 13.25 10.59
C LYS A 126 -4.41 12.76 9.60
N LEU A 127 -3.89 13.67 8.79
CA LEU A 127 -2.83 13.43 7.80
C LEU A 127 -1.59 14.22 8.21
N GLY A 128 -0.80 13.66 9.11
CA GLY A 128 0.32 14.37 9.71
C GLY A 128 -0.18 15.58 10.53
N LYS A 129 0.13 16.81 10.05
CA LYS A 129 -0.32 18.07 10.68
C LYS A 129 -1.66 18.58 10.14
N PHE A 130 -2.22 17.93 9.13
CA PHE A 130 -3.48 18.33 8.51
C PHE A 130 -4.62 17.47 9.01
N GLU A 131 -5.79 18.08 9.12
CA GLU A 131 -7.04 17.41 9.41
C GLU A 131 -8.00 17.65 8.26
N MET A 132 -8.72 16.64 7.85
CA MET A 132 -9.76 16.78 6.82
C MET A 132 -10.94 15.86 7.10
N ASN A 133 -12.10 16.23 6.53
CA ASN A 133 -13.29 15.43 6.62
C ASN A 133 -13.06 14.06 5.93
N SER A 134 -13.41 12.97 6.62
CA SER A 134 -13.16 11.61 6.14
C SER A 134 -13.89 11.26 4.86
N ARG A 135 -15.12 11.78 4.67
CA ARG A 135 -15.87 11.56 3.44
C ARG A 135 -15.27 12.31 2.26
N ALA A 136 -14.74 13.52 2.50
CA ALA A 136 -13.97 14.24 1.49
C ALA A 136 -12.68 13.50 1.12
N TYR A 137 -12.01 12.91 2.10
CA TYR A 137 -10.84 12.06 1.88
C TYR A 137 -11.17 10.85 1.00
N CYS A 138 -12.24 10.10 1.32
CA CYS A 138 -12.71 9.00 0.46
C CYS A 138 -13.04 9.47 -0.96
N GLY A 139 -13.66 10.66 -1.09
CA GLY A 139 -13.96 11.28 -2.38
C GLY A 139 -12.71 11.60 -3.21
N ALA A 140 -11.60 11.95 -2.58
CA ALA A 140 -10.31 12.18 -3.25
C ALA A 140 -9.74 10.90 -3.91
N PHE A 141 -10.13 9.72 -3.41
CA PHE A 141 -9.83 8.41 -3.99
C PHE A 141 -10.95 7.89 -4.91
N ASN A 142 -11.81 8.76 -5.40
CA ASN A 142 -12.94 8.46 -6.29
C ASN A 142 -14.10 7.66 -5.66
N PHE A 143 -14.09 7.38 -4.37
CA PHE A 143 -15.26 6.83 -3.69
C PHE A 143 -16.27 7.96 -3.42
N LYS A 144 -17.23 8.16 -4.33
CA LYS A 144 -18.20 9.25 -4.27
C LYS A 144 -19.58 8.76 -3.87
N GLY A 145 -20.29 9.54 -3.06
CA GLY A 145 -21.69 9.29 -2.71
C GLY A 145 -21.93 7.88 -2.18
N GLY A 146 -22.70 7.07 -2.93
CA GLY A 146 -23.06 5.70 -2.58
C GLY A 146 -21.90 4.72 -2.51
N ASP A 147 -20.80 4.99 -3.23
CA ASP A 147 -19.62 4.09 -3.24
C ASP A 147 -19.00 3.98 -1.85
N GLN A 148 -19.06 5.05 -1.06
CA GLN A 148 -18.57 5.05 0.32
C GLN A 148 -19.36 4.13 1.25
N GLN A 149 -20.60 3.80 0.89
CA GLN A 149 -21.47 2.90 1.64
C GLN A 149 -21.39 1.46 1.15
N ALA A 150 -20.70 1.23 0.02
CA ALA A 150 -20.49 -0.13 -0.50
C ALA A 150 -19.64 -0.95 0.49
N LYS A 151 -20.04 -2.20 0.71
CA LYS A 151 -19.26 -3.11 1.56
C LYS A 151 -17.93 -3.47 0.88
N VAL A 152 -16.85 -3.47 1.66
CA VAL A 152 -15.50 -3.82 1.19
C VAL A 152 -15.49 -5.20 0.53
N GLY A 153 -16.22 -6.17 1.09
CA GLY A 153 -16.32 -7.51 0.51
C GLY A 153 -16.94 -7.59 -0.87
N ASN A 154 -17.69 -6.57 -1.30
CA ASN A 154 -18.36 -6.52 -2.60
C ASN A 154 -17.55 -5.79 -3.67
N LEU A 155 -16.41 -5.19 -3.31
CA LEU A 155 -15.57 -4.45 -4.24
C LEU A 155 -14.78 -5.39 -5.15
N SER A 156 -14.59 -4.99 -6.39
CA SER A 156 -13.76 -5.70 -7.36
C SER A 156 -12.26 -5.53 -7.06
N GLY A 157 -11.40 -6.35 -7.71
CA GLY A 157 -9.95 -6.31 -7.53
C GLY A 157 -9.28 -4.99 -7.90
N GLY A 158 -9.95 -4.13 -8.68
CA GLY A 158 -9.47 -2.83 -9.12
C GLY A 158 -10.05 -1.63 -8.35
N GLN A 159 -10.93 -1.89 -7.39
CA GLN A 159 -11.54 -0.90 -6.48
C GLN A 159 -10.91 -1.03 -5.10
#